data_2911b2ecf366e8659183ab88e89b3d70
#
_entry.id   2911b2ecf366e8659183ab88e89b3d70
#
_cell.length_a   1.000
_cell.length_b   1.000
_cell.length_c   1.000
_cell.angle_alpha   90.00
_cell.angle_beta   90.00
_cell.angle_gamma   90.00
#
_symmetry.space_group_name_H-M   'P 1'
#
loop_
_entity.id
_entity.type
_entity.pdbx_description
1 polymer ?
#
loop_
_entity_poly.entity_id
_entity_poly.type
_entity_poly.pdbx_seq_one_letter_code
_entity_poly.pdbx_strand_id
1 'polypeptide(L)'
;MGLWGAACVVALLGGCSGAVPAPVDGAASRGLVNVGDARTAAMRYHDSGAYDRDLVRVAEAARRWVEDRAGQVAHPALVLDIDETSLSNWPVMKADDFAYFRTGACDSLPAGPCGYLAWENLAEAAVLPGTLALVNAAQRHGVAVFFVTGRGEAERAATADNLTHAGYRGWAGLYLRAPGPATPSAADYKAPVRAAIEGRGYTIIANMGDQPSDLAGGHAERTFLLPNPFYRIN
;
A
#
# COMPACT_ATOMS: atom_id res chain seq x y z
N MET A 1 18.96 -64.07 -79.45
CA MET A 1 18.32 -62.74 -79.37
C MET A 1 17.62 -62.61 -78.06
N GLY A 2 18.25 -62.10 -77.09
CA GLY A 2 17.71 -62.01 -75.73
C GLY A 2 17.48 -60.57 -75.36
N LEU A 3 16.31 -60.28 -74.92
CA LEU A 3 15.93 -58.97 -74.40
C LEU A 3 16.00 -59.02 -72.86
N TRP A 4 16.84 -58.19 -72.31
CA TRP A 4 16.93 -57.97 -70.87
C TRP A 4 16.04 -56.81 -70.46
N GLY A 5 15.05 -57.16 -69.65
CA GLY A 5 14.20 -56.12 -69.02
C GLY A 5 14.82 -55.63 -67.69
N ALA A 6 15.08 -54.39 -67.63
CA ALA A 6 15.51 -53.72 -66.40
C ALA A 6 14.31 -53.41 -65.49
N ALA A 7 14.29 -53.94 -64.33
CA ALA A 7 13.30 -53.70 -63.30
C ALA A 7 13.80 -52.43 -62.44
N CYS A 8 13.08 -51.36 -62.54
CA CYS A 8 13.28 -50.22 -61.64
C CYS A 8 12.63 -50.46 -60.29
N VAL A 9 13.45 -50.59 -59.26
CA VAL A 9 12.98 -50.62 -57.87
C VAL A 9 12.82 -49.17 -57.40
N VAL A 10 11.58 -48.74 -57.21
CA VAL A 10 11.26 -47.45 -56.57
C VAL A 10 11.26 -47.64 -55.06
N ALA A 11 12.29 -47.13 -54.40
CA ALA A 11 12.36 -47.07 -52.93
C ALA A 11 11.45 -45.93 -52.43
N LEU A 12 10.34 -46.26 -51.80
CA LEU A 12 9.47 -45.33 -51.09
C LEU A 12 10.15 -44.99 -49.74
N LEU A 13 10.77 -43.81 -49.68
CA LEU A 13 11.22 -43.21 -48.43
C LEU A 13 9.98 -42.69 -47.66
N GLY A 14 9.45 -43.51 -46.76
CA GLY A 14 8.43 -43.08 -45.79
C GLY A 14 9.04 -42.08 -44.80
N GLY A 15 8.79 -40.78 -45.03
CA GLY A 15 9.12 -39.76 -44.06
C GLY A 15 8.22 -39.87 -42.84
N CYS A 16 8.76 -40.33 -41.71
CA CYS A 16 8.08 -40.20 -40.43
C CYS A 16 8.04 -38.72 -40.03
N SER A 17 6.96 -38.04 -40.39
CA SER A 17 6.62 -36.75 -39.79
C SER A 17 6.25 -36.97 -38.33
N GLY A 18 7.24 -36.87 -37.44
CA GLY A 18 6.99 -36.82 -36.01
C GLY A 18 6.14 -35.60 -35.70
N ALA A 19 4.85 -35.80 -35.46
CA ALA A 19 3.98 -34.77 -34.93
C ALA A 19 4.56 -34.35 -33.57
N VAL A 20 5.01 -33.12 -33.47
CA VAL A 20 5.36 -32.51 -32.16
C VAL A 20 4.05 -32.52 -31.35
N PRO A 21 3.98 -33.18 -30.19
CA PRO A 21 2.78 -33.13 -29.38
C PRO A 21 2.46 -31.69 -29.05
N ALA A 22 1.19 -31.30 -29.20
CA ALA A 22 0.73 -30.00 -28.75
C ALA A 22 1.08 -29.80 -27.27
N PRO A 23 1.49 -28.59 -26.85
CA PRO A 23 1.74 -28.33 -25.44
C PRO A 23 0.48 -28.70 -24.66
N VAL A 24 0.66 -29.47 -23.59
CA VAL A 24 -0.42 -29.77 -22.65
C VAL A 24 -0.73 -28.42 -21.98
N ASP A 25 -1.90 -27.86 -22.26
CA ASP A 25 -2.36 -26.68 -21.56
C ASP A 25 -2.32 -26.95 -20.05
N GLY A 26 -1.41 -26.26 -19.36
CA GLY A 26 -1.37 -26.29 -17.91
C GLY A 26 -2.75 -25.95 -17.40
N ALA A 27 -3.29 -26.73 -16.49
CA ALA A 27 -4.59 -26.46 -15.88
C ALA A 27 -4.62 -24.95 -15.50
N ALA A 28 -5.51 -24.21 -16.14
CA ALA A 28 -5.67 -22.80 -15.86
C ALA A 28 -5.72 -22.63 -14.34
N SER A 29 -4.89 -21.75 -13.78
CA SER A 29 -4.75 -21.52 -12.34
C SER A 29 -6.01 -20.85 -11.79
N ARG A 30 -7.12 -21.55 -11.88
CA ARG A 30 -8.51 -21.22 -11.53
C ARG A 30 -8.64 -19.88 -10.76
N GLY A 31 -8.58 -18.76 -11.47
CA GLY A 31 -8.75 -17.41 -10.91
C GLY A 31 -7.53 -16.82 -10.19
N LEU A 32 -6.40 -17.54 -10.12
CA LEU A 32 -5.17 -16.94 -9.62
C LEU A 32 -4.54 -16.07 -10.69
N VAL A 33 -4.20 -14.83 -10.33
CA VAL A 33 -3.44 -13.91 -11.17
C VAL A 33 -1.97 -14.29 -11.12
N ASN A 34 -1.29 -14.33 -12.26
CA ASN A 34 0.16 -14.48 -12.30
C ASN A 34 0.82 -13.30 -11.56
N VAL A 35 1.80 -13.59 -10.68
CA VAL A 35 2.45 -12.52 -9.86
C VAL A 35 3.13 -11.47 -10.72
N GLY A 36 3.77 -11.86 -11.84
CA GLY A 36 4.37 -10.92 -12.78
C GLY A 36 3.35 -10.00 -13.44
N ASP A 37 2.16 -10.53 -13.78
CA ASP A 37 1.06 -9.71 -14.34
C ASP A 37 0.49 -8.76 -13.29
N ALA A 38 0.31 -9.24 -12.06
CA ALA A 38 -0.15 -8.42 -10.92
C ALA A 38 0.81 -7.25 -10.66
N ARG A 39 2.12 -7.54 -10.61
CA ARG A 39 3.16 -6.53 -10.48
C ARG A 39 3.11 -5.51 -11.62
N THR A 40 3.04 -5.96 -12.86
CA THR A 40 2.95 -5.07 -14.03
C THR A 40 1.71 -4.19 -13.96
N ALA A 41 0.58 -4.74 -13.51
CA ALA A 41 -0.66 -3.98 -13.33
C ALA A 41 -0.52 -2.93 -12.22
N ALA A 42 0.12 -3.27 -11.10
CA ALA A 42 0.39 -2.35 -9.98
C ALA A 42 1.29 -1.18 -10.42
N MET A 43 2.39 -1.46 -11.14
CA MET A 43 3.26 -0.44 -11.71
C MET A 43 2.50 0.50 -12.64
N ARG A 44 1.71 -0.06 -13.57
CA ARG A 44 0.90 0.74 -14.50
C ARG A 44 -0.14 1.59 -13.79
N TYR A 45 -0.78 1.06 -12.76
CA TYR A 45 -1.77 1.79 -11.96
C TYR A 45 -1.15 3.03 -11.31
N HIS A 46 0.03 2.91 -10.73
CA HIS A 46 0.78 4.05 -10.20
C HIS A 46 1.23 5.00 -11.33
N ASP A 47 1.99 4.51 -12.30
CA ASP A 47 2.70 5.33 -13.29
C ASP A 47 1.73 6.05 -14.26
N SER A 48 0.49 5.59 -14.42
CA SER A 48 -0.56 6.28 -15.17
C SER A 48 -1.22 7.44 -14.41
N GLY A 49 -0.87 7.63 -13.13
CA GLY A 49 -1.52 8.58 -12.22
C GLY A 49 -2.94 8.16 -11.79
N ALA A 50 -3.37 6.92 -12.10
CA ALA A 50 -4.68 6.43 -11.65
C ALA A 50 -4.71 6.26 -10.13
N TYR A 51 -3.62 5.79 -9.54
CA TYR A 51 -3.47 5.68 -8.10
C TYR A 51 -3.66 7.03 -7.40
N ASP A 52 -2.96 8.08 -7.86
CA ASP A 52 -3.07 9.42 -7.29
C ASP A 52 -4.50 9.98 -7.37
N ARG A 53 -5.16 9.78 -8.53
CA ARG A 53 -6.56 10.21 -8.70
C ARG A 53 -7.50 9.51 -7.74
N ASP A 54 -7.29 8.22 -7.50
CA ASP A 54 -8.12 7.44 -6.58
C ASP A 54 -7.87 7.81 -5.12
N LEU A 55 -6.61 8.07 -4.73
CA LEU A 55 -6.26 8.63 -3.41
C LEU A 55 -6.95 9.98 -3.18
N VAL A 56 -6.84 10.89 -4.13
CA VAL A 56 -7.46 12.23 -4.04
C VAL A 56 -8.97 12.11 -3.89
N ARG A 57 -9.63 11.21 -4.64
CA ARG A 57 -11.08 11.02 -4.56
C ARG A 57 -11.54 10.61 -3.16
N VAL A 58 -10.82 9.71 -2.49
CA VAL A 58 -11.14 9.27 -1.13
C VAL A 58 -10.84 10.38 -0.11
N ALA A 59 -9.68 11.03 -0.23
CA ALA A 59 -9.31 12.15 0.64
C ALA A 59 -10.30 13.32 0.54
N GLU A 60 -10.79 13.64 -0.65
CA GLU A 60 -11.83 14.65 -0.88
C GLU A 60 -13.19 14.27 -0.26
N ALA A 61 -13.56 12.98 -0.29
CA ALA A 61 -14.76 12.51 0.39
C ALA A 61 -14.62 12.64 1.92
N ALA A 62 -13.42 12.32 2.46
CA ALA A 62 -13.12 12.51 3.87
C ALA A 62 -13.11 14.00 4.25
N ARG A 63 -12.53 14.88 3.42
CA ARG A 63 -12.48 16.32 3.65
C ARG A 63 -13.88 16.91 3.75
N ARG A 64 -14.78 16.62 2.78
CA ARG A 64 -16.18 17.10 2.83
C ARG A 64 -16.89 16.65 4.10
N TRP A 65 -16.75 15.38 4.47
CA TRP A 65 -17.33 14.86 5.70
C TRP A 65 -16.81 15.58 6.95
N VAL A 66 -15.49 15.79 7.04
CA VAL A 66 -14.84 16.47 8.16
C VAL A 66 -15.31 17.93 8.26
N GLU A 67 -15.35 18.66 7.15
CA GLU A 67 -15.82 20.06 7.10
C GLU A 67 -17.30 20.17 7.54
N ASP A 68 -18.16 19.25 7.07
CA ASP A 68 -19.58 19.23 7.43
C ASP A 68 -19.79 18.87 8.91
N ARG A 69 -18.98 17.94 9.45
CA ARG A 69 -19.22 17.36 10.79
C ARG A 69 -18.54 18.14 11.93
N ALA A 70 -17.44 18.82 11.66
CA ALA A 70 -16.57 19.42 12.67
C ALA A 70 -17.32 20.34 13.65
N GLY A 71 -18.22 21.20 13.16
CA GLY A 71 -18.97 22.13 13.98
C GLY A 71 -20.16 21.56 14.77
N GLN A 72 -20.41 20.26 14.62
CA GLN A 72 -21.59 19.58 15.19
C GLN A 72 -21.25 18.73 16.44
N VAL A 73 -19.99 18.60 16.79
CA VAL A 73 -19.54 17.80 17.93
C VAL A 73 -18.51 18.56 18.77
N ALA A 74 -18.43 18.20 20.04
CA ALA A 74 -17.36 18.71 20.91
C ALA A 74 -16.04 17.97 20.61
N HIS A 75 -14.93 18.73 20.60
CA HIS A 75 -13.58 18.18 20.44
C HIS A 75 -13.44 17.20 19.24
N PRO A 76 -13.78 17.62 18.00
CA PRO A 76 -13.68 16.75 16.84
C PRO A 76 -12.22 16.33 16.58
N ALA A 77 -12.06 15.07 16.15
CA ALA A 77 -10.76 14.50 15.83
C ALA A 77 -10.78 13.76 14.48
N LEU A 78 -9.64 13.82 13.79
CA LEU A 78 -9.31 13.06 12.60
C LEU A 78 -8.15 12.12 12.95
N VAL A 79 -8.30 10.83 12.70
CA VAL A 79 -7.24 9.84 12.84
C VAL A 79 -6.76 9.40 11.46
N LEU A 80 -5.45 9.35 11.28
CA LEU A 80 -4.79 9.00 10.02
C LEU A 80 -3.72 7.94 10.27
N ASP A 81 -3.64 6.97 9.40
CA ASP A 81 -2.43 6.18 9.22
C ASP A 81 -1.34 6.98 8.51
N ILE A 82 -0.11 6.45 8.43
CA ILE A 82 1.03 7.13 7.81
C ILE A 82 1.38 6.52 6.46
N ASP A 83 1.75 5.23 6.42
CA ASP A 83 2.30 4.58 5.25
C ASP A 83 1.20 4.37 4.19
N GLU A 84 1.41 4.85 2.96
CA GLU A 84 0.43 4.89 1.86
C GLU A 84 -0.89 5.61 2.19
N THR A 85 -0.90 6.32 3.33
CA THR A 85 -2.04 7.15 3.77
C THR A 85 -1.67 8.63 3.82
N SER A 86 -0.61 8.97 4.51
CA SER A 86 -0.09 10.33 4.67
C SER A 86 1.23 10.54 3.92
N LEU A 87 2.04 9.50 3.86
CA LEU A 87 3.33 9.45 3.18
C LEU A 87 3.34 8.29 2.18
N SER A 88 4.09 8.45 1.09
CA SER A 88 4.26 7.42 0.06
C SER A 88 5.61 6.74 0.19
N ASN A 89 5.60 5.42 0.28
CA ASN A 89 6.79 4.58 0.26
C ASN A 89 7.08 4.01 -1.16
N TRP A 90 6.51 4.62 -2.19
CA TRP A 90 6.67 4.17 -3.57
C TRP A 90 8.14 3.91 -3.99
N PRO A 91 9.12 4.77 -3.63
CA PRO A 91 10.51 4.51 -4.00
C PRO A 91 11.03 3.15 -3.54
N VAL A 92 10.80 2.78 -2.28
CA VAL A 92 11.25 1.49 -1.74
C VAL A 92 10.43 0.34 -2.31
N MET A 93 9.12 0.46 -2.41
CA MET A 93 8.26 -0.58 -2.99
C MET A 93 8.66 -0.90 -4.43
N LYS A 94 8.97 0.11 -5.23
CA LYS A 94 9.43 -0.04 -6.60
C LYS A 94 10.82 -0.65 -6.68
N ALA A 95 11.76 -0.20 -5.86
CA ALA A 95 13.13 -0.70 -5.81
C ALA A 95 13.20 -2.17 -5.41
N ASP A 96 12.32 -2.59 -4.50
CA ASP A 96 12.26 -3.94 -3.96
C ASP A 96 11.31 -4.87 -4.73
N ASP A 97 10.77 -4.38 -5.84
CA ASP A 97 9.89 -5.18 -6.68
C ASP A 97 8.64 -5.70 -5.95
N PHE A 98 8.11 -4.87 -5.02
CA PHE A 98 7.02 -5.17 -4.08
C PHE A 98 7.36 -6.27 -3.05
N ALA A 99 8.62 -6.67 -2.92
CA ALA A 99 9.07 -7.48 -1.79
C ALA A 99 9.22 -6.61 -0.53
N TYR A 100 9.16 -7.24 0.64
CA TYR A 100 9.35 -6.56 1.92
C TYR A 100 10.64 -7.03 2.60
N PHE A 101 11.63 -6.17 2.66
CA PHE A 101 12.86 -6.37 3.43
C PHE A 101 12.82 -5.50 4.68
N ARG A 102 12.53 -6.11 5.85
CA ARG A 102 12.46 -5.35 7.09
C ARG A 102 13.79 -4.67 7.44
N THR A 103 14.89 -5.37 7.26
CA THR A 103 16.25 -4.91 7.60
C THR A 103 17.14 -4.89 6.37
N GLY A 104 18.28 -4.22 6.46
CA GLY A 104 19.22 -4.03 5.37
C GLY A 104 19.53 -2.55 5.17
N ALA A 105 20.56 -2.25 4.39
CA ALA A 105 20.85 -0.88 3.98
C ALA A 105 19.80 -0.36 2.99
N CYS A 106 19.69 0.95 2.85
CA CYS A 106 18.91 1.62 1.83
C CYS A 106 19.73 2.81 1.28
N ASP A 107 20.79 2.50 0.56
CA ASP A 107 21.80 3.45 0.07
C ASP A 107 21.97 3.42 -1.44
N SER A 108 21.17 2.61 -2.13
CA SER A 108 21.30 2.36 -3.56
C SER A 108 20.08 2.79 -4.38
N LEU A 109 19.08 3.47 -3.79
CA LEU A 109 17.90 3.92 -4.52
C LEU A 109 18.29 4.73 -5.77
N PRO A 110 17.59 4.52 -6.89
CA PRO A 110 16.38 3.73 -7.10
C PRO A 110 16.57 2.23 -7.31
N ALA A 111 17.76 1.66 -7.12
CA ALA A 111 18.01 0.23 -7.15
C ALA A 111 17.81 -0.38 -5.77
N GLY A 112 17.21 -1.57 -5.73
CA GLY A 112 17.06 -2.34 -4.49
C GLY A 112 18.20 -3.36 -4.28
N PRO A 113 18.17 -4.12 -3.18
CA PRO A 113 17.17 -4.05 -2.12
C PRO A 113 17.39 -2.86 -1.17
N CYS A 114 16.29 -2.40 -0.56
CA CYS A 114 16.28 -1.35 0.45
C CYS A 114 15.53 -1.83 1.69
N GLY A 115 16.21 -1.85 2.85
CA GLY A 115 15.55 -2.23 4.10
C GLY A 115 14.53 -1.19 4.56
N TYR A 116 13.32 -1.62 4.90
CA TYR A 116 12.22 -0.71 5.28
C TYR A 116 12.57 0.15 6.49
N LEU A 117 13.23 -0.42 7.52
CA LEU A 117 13.67 0.36 8.68
C LEU A 117 14.72 1.43 8.32
N ALA A 118 15.61 1.13 7.38
CA ALA A 118 16.58 2.12 6.88
C ALA A 118 15.86 3.22 6.09
N TRP A 119 14.91 2.86 5.22
CA TRP A 119 14.08 3.82 4.49
C TRP A 119 13.29 4.75 5.41
N GLU A 120 12.59 4.21 6.42
CA GLU A 120 11.85 5.01 7.39
C GLU A 120 12.76 6.01 8.13
N ASN A 121 13.99 5.61 8.44
CA ASN A 121 14.98 6.47 9.09
C ASN A 121 15.63 7.51 8.18
N LEU A 122 15.55 7.38 6.85
CA LEU A 122 15.93 8.47 5.92
C LEU A 122 14.98 9.66 6.00
N ALA A 123 13.73 9.46 6.44
CA ALA A 123 12.70 10.48 6.53
C ALA A 123 12.42 11.20 5.18
N GLU A 124 12.49 10.46 4.06
CA GLU A 124 12.37 10.98 2.69
C GLU A 124 11.08 10.58 1.97
N ALA A 125 10.17 9.87 2.66
CA ALA A 125 8.89 9.50 2.07
C ALA A 125 8.08 10.76 1.67
N ALA A 126 7.63 10.77 0.42
CA ALA A 126 6.93 11.93 -0.15
C ALA A 126 5.53 12.09 0.44
N VAL A 127 5.05 13.31 0.50
CA VAL A 127 3.68 13.62 0.91
C VAL A 127 2.65 13.04 -0.05
N LEU A 128 1.51 12.57 0.48
CA LEU A 128 0.30 12.34 -0.30
C LEU A 128 -0.56 13.62 -0.28
N PRO A 129 -0.63 14.37 -1.39
CA PRO A 129 -1.18 15.73 -1.40
C PRO A 129 -2.66 15.81 -0.96
N GLY A 130 -3.45 14.79 -1.31
CA GLY A 130 -4.87 14.70 -0.91
C GLY A 130 -5.04 14.64 0.61
N THR A 131 -4.21 13.85 1.29
CA THR A 131 -4.22 13.73 2.76
C THR A 131 -3.74 15.01 3.43
N LEU A 132 -2.70 15.66 2.89
CA LEU A 132 -2.25 16.95 3.42
C LEU A 132 -3.34 18.03 3.29
N ALA A 133 -4.04 18.05 2.17
CA ALA A 133 -5.17 18.97 1.96
C ALA A 133 -6.32 18.71 2.96
N LEU A 134 -6.63 17.43 3.24
CA LEU A 134 -7.59 17.03 4.28
C LEU A 134 -7.14 17.53 5.67
N VAL A 135 -5.88 17.30 6.05
CA VAL A 135 -5.33 17.76 7.35
C VAL A 135 -5.43 19.27 7.49
N ASN A 136 -5.01 20.01 6.48
CA ASN A 136 -5.08 21.47 6.50
C ASN A 136 -6.54 21.98 6.61
N ALA A 137 -7.48 21.29 5.96
CA ALA A 137 -8.91 21.62 6.08
C ALA A 137 -9.43 21.31 7.50
N ALA A 138 -9.14 20.11 8.02
CA ALA A 138 -9.52 19.69 9.37
C ALA A 138 -9.05 20.70 10.43
N GLN A 139 -7.79 21.12 10.36
CA GLN A 139 -7.23 22.09 11.30
C GLN A 139 -7.88 23.45 11.20
N ARG A 140 -8.23 23.94 10.00
CA ARG A 140 -8.98 25.21 9.84
C ARG A 140 -10.37 25.16 10.49
N HIS A 141 -10.96 23.98 10.61
CA HIS A 141 -12.25 23.73 11.27
C HIS A 141 -12.10 23.31 12.75
N GLY A 142 -10.92 23.46 13.35
CA GLY A 142 -10.68 23.14 14.76
C GLY A 142 -10.63 21.64 15.08
N VAL A 143 -10.48 20.80 14.07
CA VAL A 143 -10.37 19.34 14.24
C VAL A 143 -8.96 18.95 14.63
N ALA A 144 -8.81 18.25 15.75
CA ALA A 144 -7.54 17.72 16.21
C ALA A 144 -7.09 16.55 15.31
N VAL A 145 -5.84 16.55 14.87
CA VAL A 145 -5.30 15.50 13.99
C VAL A 145 -4.39 14.57 14.78
N PHE A 146 -4.61 13.26 14.65
CA PHE A 146 -3.80 12.22 15.25
C PHE A 146 -3.28 11.27 14.19
N PHE A 147 -1.98 10.94 14.25
CA PHE A 147 -1.38 9.89 13.45
C PHE A 147 -1.25 8.61 14.28
N VAL A 148 -1.66 7.47 13.70
CA VAL A 148 -1.60 6.15 14.34
C VAL A 148 -1.01 5.16 13.33
N THR A 149 0.28 4.80 13.52
CA THR A 149 1.04 4.03 12.54
C THR A 149 1.53 2.69 13.09
N GLY A 150 1.75 1.72 12.19
CA GLY A 150 2.42 0.45 12.49
C GLY A 150 3.93 0.56 12.70
N ARG A 151 4.56 1.71 12.37
CA ARG A 151 5.97 1.97 12.63
C ARG A 151 6.27 1.82 14.12
N GLY A 152 7.49 1.40 14.44
CA GLY A 152 7.91 1.19 15.83
C GLY A 152 8.31 2.49 16.54
N GLU A 153 8.28 2.45 17.85
CA GLU A 153 8.65 3.62 18.68
C GLU A 153 10.10 4.08 18.44
N ALA A 154 10.98 3.17 18.01
CA ALA A 154 12.37 3.50 17.66
C ALA A 154 12.47 4.47 16.46
N GLU A 155 11.50 4.45 15.56
CA GLU A 155 11.42 5.28 14.35
C GLU A 155 10.70 6.63 14.61
N ARG A 156 10.34 6.96 15.85
CA ARG A 156 9.54 8.16 16.21
C ARG A 156 10.16 9.46 15.69
N ALA A 157 11.45 9.68 15.92
CA ALA A 157 12.12 10.90 15.51
C ALA A 157 12.09 11.08 13.99
N ALA A 158 12.52 10.05 13.25
CA ALA A 158 12.52 10.06 11.79
C ALA A 158 11.09 10.21 11.22
N THR A 159 10.10 9.56 11.84
CA THR A 159 8.70 9.66 11.42
C THR A 159 8.17 11.09 11.61
N ALA A 160 8.44 11.73 12.75
CA ALA A 160 8.04 13.11 13.01
C ALA A 160 8.75 14.10 12.07
N ASP A 161 10.04 13.88 11.80
CA ASP A 161 10.81 14.68 10.85
C ASP A 161 10.24 14.54 9.45
N ASN A 162 9.93 13.32 8.99
CA ASN A 162 9.35 13.08 7.67
C ASN A 162 7.97 13.74 7.52
N LEU A 163 7.08 13.59 8.51
CA LEU A 163 5.79 14.29 8.51
C LEU A 163 5.99 15.81 8.42
N THR A 164 6.98 16.32 9.14
CA THR A 164 7.32 17.74 9.12
C THR A 164 7.86 18.20 7.76
N HIS A 165 8.77 17.45 7.14
CA HIS A 165 9.28 17.74 5.79
C HIS A 165 8.16 17.64 4.73
N ALA A 166 7.25 16.70 4.89
CA ALA A 166 6.08 16.53 4.03
C ALA A 166 5.02 17.65 4.16
N GLY A 167 5.18 18.57 5.13
CA GLY A 167 4.30 19.73 5.30
C GLY A 167 3.25 19.59 6.39
N TYR A 168 3.14 18.43 7.05
CA TYR A 168 2.24 18.28 8.18
C TYR A 168 2.73 19.10 9.38
N ARG A 169 1.82 19.80 10.07
CA ARG A 169 2.10 20.61 11.24
C ARG A 169 0.97 20.50 12.25
N GLY A 170 1.24 20.82 13.52
CA GLY A 170 0.21 21.04 14.54
C GLY A 170 -0.69 19.84 14.82
N TRP A 171 -0.21 18.60 14.62
CA TRP A 171 -0.96 17.41 15.03
C TRP A 171 -1.03 17.30 16.54
N ALA A 172 -2.14 16.75 17.05
CA ALA A 172 -2.43 16.59 18.48
C ALA A 172 -1.78 15.35 19.10
N GLY A 173 -1.36 14.40 18.28
CA GLY A 173 -0.66 13.20 18.73
C GLY A 173 -0.11 12.34 17.60
N LEU A 174 0.98 11.64 17.91
CA LEU A 174 1.64 10.68 17.05
C LEU A 174 1.84 9.39 17.85
N TYR A 175 1.17 8.31 17.43
CA TYR A 175 1.17 7.02 18.11
C TYR A 175 1.88 5.98 17.24
N LEU A 176 2.98 5.46 17.75
CA LEU A 176 3.77 4.39 17.15
C LEU A 176 3.64 3.13 18.02
N ARG A 177 3.94 1.99 17.42
CA ARG A 177 3.90 0.71 18.13
C ARG A 177 5.01 0.64 19.18
N ALA A 178 4.62 0.48 20.44
CA ALA A 178 5.58 0.31 21.53
C ALA A 178 6.39 -1.00 21.37
N PRO A 179 7.63 -1.06 21.88
CA PRO A 179 8.37 -2.30 21.99
C PRO A 179 7.59 -3.34 22.81
N GLY A 180 7.60 -4.58 22.35
CA GLY A 180 6.89 -5.65 23.05
C GLY A 180 6.57 -6.84 22.14
N PRO A 181 5.83 -7.82 22.64
CA PRO A 181 5.35 -8.92 21.82
C PRO A 181 4.47 -8.38 20.69
N ALA A 182 4.62 -8.98 19.50
CA ALA A 182 3.82 -8.61 18.35
C ALA A 182 2.32 -8.77 18.65
N THR A 183 1.52 -7.77 18.31
CA THR A 183 0.06 -7.94 18.30
C THR A 183 -0.32 -8.87 17.14
N PRO A 184 -1.39 -9.67 17.27
CA PRO A 184 -1.84 -10.58 16.22
C PRO A 184 -2.16 -9.86 14.91
N SER A 185 -2.67 -8.62 14.98
CA SER A 185 -2.95 -7.79 13.81
C SER A 185 -2.66 -6.31 14.08
N ALA A 186 -2.63 -5.50 13.01
CA ALA A 186 -2.55 -4.04 13.15
C ALA A 186 -3.81 -3.46 13.84
N ALA A 187 -4.97 -4.07 13.64
CA ALA A 187 -6.20 -3.67 14.30
C ALA A 187 -6.13 -3.79 15.83
N ASP A 188 -5.47 -4.85 16.34
CA ASP A 188 -5.31 -5.07 17.79
C ASP A 188 -4.44 -4.01 18.47
N TYR A 189 -3.66 -3.28 17.68
CA TYR A 189 -2.92 -2.11 18.16
C TYR A 189 -3.70 -0.80 17.93
N LYS A 190 -4.22 -0.58 16.71
CA LYS A 190 -4.78 0.72 16.32
C LYS A 190 -6.15 1.02 16.95
N ALA A 191 -7.00 0.01 17.16
CA ALA A 191 -8.31 0.22 17.78
C ALA A 191 -8.22 0.66 19.25
N PRO A 192 -7.38 0.05 20.13
CA PRO A 192 -7.14 0.56 21.48
C PRO A 192 -6.59 2.00 21.52
N VAL A 193 -5.74 2.38 20.56
CA VAL A 193 -5.24 3.77 20.47
C VAL A 193 -6.40 4.74 20.16
N ARG A 194 -7.28 4.40 19.21
CA ARG A 194 -8.48 5.22 18.95
C ARG A 194 -9.38 5.31 20.16
N ALA A 195 -9.62 4.19 20.88
CA ALA A 195 -10.37 4.18 22.14
C ALA A 195 -9.74 5.10 23.20
N ALA A 196 -8.41 5.11 23.30
CA ALA A 196 -7.69 5.99 24.23
C ALA A 196 -7.83 7.47 23.83
N ILE A 197 -7.88 7.80 22.56
CA ILE A 197 -8.14 9.18 22.07
C ILE A 197 -9.56 9.60 22.45
N GLU A 198 -10.57 8.76 22.25
CA GLU A 198 -11.95 9.02 22.71
C GLU A 198 -12.03 9.17 24.25
N GLY A 199 -11.29 8.31 24.99
CA GLY A 199 -11.20 8.40 26.45
C GLY A 199 -10.60 9.73 26.97
N ARG A 200 -9.92 10.49 26.11
CA ARG A 200 -9.45 11.86 26.38
C ARG A 200 -10.49 12.93 26.07
N GLY A 201 -11.70 12.55 25.69
CA GLY A 201 -12.84 13.44 25.41
C GLY A 201 -12.94 13.89 23.95
N TYR A 202 -12.19 13.29 23.02
CA TYR A 202 -12.32 13.58 21.59
C TYR A 202 -13.44 12.76 20.97
N THR A 203 -14.11 13.33 19.97
CA THR A 203 -15.02 12.60 19.07
C THR A 203 -14.27 12.36 17.76
N ILE A 204 -13.88 11.12 17.48
CA ILE A 204 -13.22 10.78 16.22
C ILE A 204 -14.27 10.77 15.10
N ILE A 205 -14.42 11.91 14.41
CA ILE A 205 -15.39 12.06 13.33
C ILE A 205 -14.97 11.33 12.05
N ALA A 206 -13.65 11.14 11.84
CA ALA A 206 -13.12 10.43 10.69
C ALA A 206 -11.86 9.64 11.04
N ASN A 207 -11.73 8.44 10.45
CA ASN A 207 -10.52 7.63 10.47
C ASN A 207 -10.20 7.20 9.03
N MET A 208 -8.98 7.47 8.55
CA MET A 208 -8.54 7.14 7.20
C MET A 208 -7.24 6.34 7.23
N GLY A 209 -7.18 5.30 6.43
CA GLY A 209 -6.04 4.41 6.26
C GLY A 209 -6.14 3.65 4.93
N ASP A 210 -5.05 3.00 4.52
CA ASP A 210 -4.96 2.23 3.29
C ASP A 210 -5.18 0.72 3.50
N GLN A 211 -5.16 0.27 4.76
CA GLN A 211 -5.41 -1.12 5.11
C GLN A 211 -6.76 -1.27 5.84
N PRO A 212 -7.52 -2.36 5.60
CA PRO A 212 -8.73 -2.65 6.39
C PRO A 212 -8.46 -2.74 7.89
N SER A 213 -7.27 -3.19 8.29
CA SER A 213 -6.84 -3.25 9.69
C SER A 213 -6.70 -1.87 10.36
N ASP A 214 -6.46 -0.79 9.60
CA ASP A 214 -6.44 0.58 10.13
C ASP A 214 -7.81 1.03 10.60
N LEU A 215 -8.85 0.50 9.96
CA LEU A 215 -10.24 0.94 10.13
C LEU A 215 -11.05 0.00 11.02
N ALA A 216 -10.55 -1.21 11.25
CA ALA A 216 -11.23 -2.23 12.04
C ALA A 216 -11.27 -1.88 13.53
N GLY A 217 -12.24 -2.44 14.25
CA GLY A 217 -12.36 -2.30 15.72
C GLY A 217 -13.09 -1.05 16.19
N GLY A 218 -13.75 -0.28 15.29
CA GLY A 218 -14.58 0.87 15.65
C GLY A 218 -13.80 2.11 16.08
N HIS A 219 -14.43 2.90 16.98
CA HIS A 219 -13.85 4.14 17.50
C HIS A 219 -13.62 5.21 16.42
N ALA A 220 -14.58 5.39 15.53
CA ALA A 220 -14.72 6.51 14.62
C ALA A 220 -16.13 6.54 14.03
N GLU A 221 -16.71 7.72 13.84
CA GLU A 221 -18.04 7.87 13.24
C GLU A 221 -18.06 7.43 11.76
N ARG A 222 -16.96 7.69 11.03
CA ARG A 222 -16.81 7.30 9.63
C ARG A 222 -15.38 6.89 9.30
N THR A 223 -15.27 5.87 8.46
CA THR A 223 -13.97 5.37 7.98
C THR A 223 -13.82 5.61 6.49
N PHE A 224 -12.57 5.81 6.04
CA PHE A 224 -12.21 6.06 4.65
C PHE A 224 -11.03 5.16 4.29
N LEU A 225 -11.29 4.19 3.41
CA LEU A 225 -10.26 3.26 2.93
C LEU A 225 -9.63 3.80 1.64
N LEU A 226 -8.36 4.11 1.70
CA LEU A 226 -7.54 4.44 0.55
C LEU A 226 -7.18 3.18 -0.26
N PRO A 227 -7.02 3.28 -1.58
CA PRO A 227 -6.55 2.15 -2.37
C PRO A 227 -5.09 1.82 -2.05
N ASN A 228 -4.80 0.55 -1.80
CA ASN A 228 -3.44 0.01 -1.76
C ASN A 228 -3.41 -1.38 -2.42
N PRO A 229 -3.05 -1.47 -3.72
CA PRO A 229 -2.89 -2.75 -4.40
C PRO A 229 -1.48 -3.33 -4.27
N PHE A 230 -0.58 -2.70 -3.53
CA PHE A 230 0.85 -3.01 -3.51
C PHE A 230 1.22 -4.04 -2.45
N TYR A 231 0.58 -3.98 -1.29
CA TYR A 231 0.77 -4.93 -0.19
C TYR A 231 -0.48 -5.04 0.69
N ARG A 232 -0.47 -6.03 1.57
CA ARG A 232 -1.54 -6.24 2.56
C ARG A 232 -0.94 -6.40 3.96
N ILE A 233 -1.50 -5.67 4.93
CA ILE A 233 -1.25 -5.86 6.36
C ILE A 233 -2.50 -6.48 7.01
N ASN A 234 -2.31 -7.58 7.74
CA ASN A 234 -3.37 -8.29 8.47
C ASN A 234 -3.54 -7.76 9.88
#